data_1fe616fe4dc38b6c451de258f3bc2df4
#
_entry.id   1fe616fe4dc38b6c451de258f3bc2df4
#
_cell.length_a   1.000
_cell.length_b   1.000
_cell.length_c   1.000
_cell.angle_alpha   90.00
_cell.angle_beta   90.00
_cell.angle_gamma   90.00
#
_symmetry.space_group_name_H-M   'P 1'
#
loop_
_entity.id
_entity.type
_entity.pdbx_description
1 polymer ?
#
loop_
_entity_poly.entity_id
_entity_poly.type
_entity_poly.pdbx_seq_one_letter_code
_entity_poly.pdbx_strand_id
1 'polypeptide(L)'
;MRALIVGTGFGNLYKSIYESMRWNVTTVDIADPSADYDDIDKVVEGIDIAHICTPNFTHFDLACKAAKRSNIVLVEKPGVATSKEWQKLLDRNPNTRFMMVKNNQYRSNIQEMIAAAHSAKVVKCFWVNNDRIPKPGSWFTTKELAFGGVSRDLLPHMLSLYQMFNPNWRTTERTIVECEQHFELDQITDSDYGDIDPNGTYDVDDFCFLRYNEDNKVFACAAEWRSMVGDNIAVYCDDARFGLGLCPEDAYERMIKTAHSNILNDEFWNEQKEMDLWIHQKLETL
;
A
#
# COMPACT_ATOMS: atom_id res chain seq x y z
N MET A 1 -21.80 10.29 -8.78
CA MET A 1 -20.69 10.29 -7.82
C MET A 1 -19.47 10.87 -8.50
N ARG A 2 -18.57 11.51 -7.75
CA ARG A 2 -17.42 12.25 -8.25
C ARG A 2 -16.14 11.70 -7.59
N ALA A 3 -15.16 11.31 -8.40
CA ALA A 3 -13.84 10.88 -7.94
C ALA A 3 -12.77 11.89 -8.33
N LEU A 4 -11.78 12.07 -7.50
CA LEU A 4 -10.57 12.85 -7.77
C LEU A 4 -9.37 11.91 -7.73
N ILE A 5 -8.59 11.87 -8.80
CA ILE A 5 -7.33 11.13 -8.88
C ILE A 5 -6.19 12.13 -8.87
N VAL A 6 -5.31 12.02 -7.89
CA VAL A 6 -4.11 12.85 -7.75
C VAL A 6 -2.88 11.99 -8.04
N GLY A 7 -2.20 12.27 -9.14
CA GLY A 7 -1.13 11.45 -9.72
C GLY A 7 -1.68 10.47 -10.76
N THR A 8 -1.48 10.73 -12.06
CA THR A 8 -2.05 9.94 -13.16
C THR A 8 -1.21 8.71 -13.51
N GLY A 9 0.05 8.59 -13.09
CA GLY A 9 0.86 7.42 -13.35
C GLY A 9 0.13 6.12 -12.95
N PHE A 10 0.25 5.69 -11.72
CA PHE A 10 -0.53 4.56 -11.18
C PHE A 10 -2.03 4.88 -11.07
N GLY A 11 -2.38 6.13 -10.89
CA GLY A 11 -3.76 6.61 -10.78
C GLY A 11 -4.63 6.33 -12.00
N ASN A 12 -4.06 6.10 -13.19
CA ASN A 12 -4.81 5.71 -14.38
C ASN A 12 -5.54 4.37 -14.24
N LEU A 13 -5.02 3.44 -13.41
CA LEU A 13 -5.75 2.23 -13.04
C LEU A 13 -7.06 2.59 -12.32
N TYR A 14 -6.99 3.45 -11.33
CA TYR A 14 -8.18 3.88 -10.58
C TYR A 14 -9.15 4.70 -11.43
N LYS A 15 -8.62 5.56 -12.32
CA LYS A 15 -9.45 6.30 -13.28
C LYS A 15 -10.33 5.33 -14.07
N SER A 16 -9.72 4.29 -14.68
CA SER A 16 -10.44 3.27 -15.44
C SER A 16 -11.51 2.56 -14.60
N ILE A 17 -11.21 2.23 -13.35
CA ILE A 17 -12.14 1.57 -12.43
C ILE A 17 -13.31 2.51 -12.08
N TYR A 18 -13.06 3.78 -11.74
CA TYR A 18 -14.12 4.74 -11.45
C TYR A 18 -15.00 5.00 -12.67
N GLU A 19 -14.42 5.13 -13.87
CA GLU A 19 -15.16 5.30 -15.13
C GLU A 19 -16.04 4.08 -15.44
N SER A 20 -15.55 2.86 -15.20
CA SER A 20 -16.35 1.62 -15.36
C SER A 20 -17.56 1.61 -14.43
N MET A 21 -17.44 2.17 -13.23
CA MET A 21 -18.53 2.39 -12.29
C MET A 21 -19.44 3.58 -12.64
N ARG A 22 -19.18 4.28 -13.74
CA ARG A 22 -19.90 5.48 -14.19
C ARG A 22 -19.81 6.67 -13.21
N TRP A 23 -18.65 6.83 -12.57
CA TRP A 23 -18.34 8.01 -11.81
C TRP A 23 -17.77 9.11 -12.70
N ASN A 24 -18.02 10.37 -12.35
CA ASN A 24 -17.32 11.49 -12.97
C ASN A 24 -15.92 11.59 -12.34
N VAL A 25 -14.89 11.39 -13.15
CA VAL A 25 -13.51 11.44 -12.69
C VAL A 25 -12.88 12.77 -13.04
N THR A 26 -12.19 13.36 -12.09
CA THR A 26 -11.30 14.51 -12.26
C THR A 26 -9.89 14.07 -11.96
N THR A 27 -8.93 14.49 -12.78
CA THR A 27 -7.51 14.12 -12.65
C THR A 27 -6.65 15.34 -12.34
N VAL A 28 -5.63 15.13 -11.50
CA VAL A 28 -4.62 16.14 -11.18
C VAL A 28 -3.24 15.52 -11.31
N ASP A 29 -2.38 16.12 -12.11
CA ASP A 29 -0.96 15.74 -12.20
C ASP A 29 -0.12 16.90 -12.69
N ILE A 30 1.00 17.18 -12.00
CA ILE A 30 1.89 18.29 -12.34
C ILE A 30 2.71 18.03 -13.60
N ALA A 31 2.92 16.76 -13.95
CA ALA A 31 3.79 16.33 -15.06
C ALA A 31 3.01 15.80 -16.28
N ASP A 32 1.74 15.44 -16.11
CA ASP A 32 0.90 14.92 -17.18
C ASP A 32 0.03 16.04 -17.79
N PRO A 33 0.36 16.51 -19.01
CA PRO A 33 -0.43 17.56 -19.67
C PRO A 33 -1.84 17.11 -20.09
N SER A 34 -2.16 15.82 -20.01
CA SER A 34 -3.50 15.28 -20.26
C SER A 34 -4.40 15.25 -19.04
N ALA A 35 -3.87 15.56 -17.84
CA ALA A 35 -4.67 15.72 -16.65
C ALA A 35 -5.57 16.96 -16.72
N ASP A 36 -6.74 16.91 -16.07
CA ASP A 36 -7.68 18.03 -16.07
C ASP A 36 -7.10 19.27 -15.38
N TYR A 37 -6.24 19.06 -14.38
CA TYR A 37 -5.55 20.13 -13.62
C TYR A 37 -4.10 19.73 -13.33
N ASP A 38 -3.24 20.75 -13.24
CA ASP A 38 -1.84 20.66 -12.81
C ASP A 38 -1.65 20.89 -11.30
N ASP A 39 -2.68 21.39 -10.60
CA ASP A 39 -2.68 21.68 -9.17
C ASP A 39 -4.04 21.30 -8.54
N ILE A 40 -3.98 20.55 -7.43
CA ILE A 40 -5.16 20.14 -6.67
C ILE A 40 -5.94 21.35 -6.12
N ASP A 41 -5.29 22.48 -5.88
CA ASP A 41 -5.95 23.69 -5.37
C ASP A 41 -6.89 24.34 -6.38
N LYS A 42 -6.83 23.95 -7.65
CA LYS A 42 -7.77 24.35 -8.72
C LYS A 42 -9.06 23.51 -8.77
N VAL A 43 -9.06 22.36 -8.07
CA VAL A 43 -10.21 21.45 -8.07
C VAL A 43 -11.31 21.97 -7.17
N VAL A 44 -12.57 21.95 -7.66
CA VAL A 44 -13.74 22.36 -6.88
C VAL A 44 -14.13 21.34 -5.83
N GLU A 45 -14.76 21.78 -4.76
CA GLU A 45 -15.28 20.94 -3.68
C GLU A 45 -16.43 20.01 -4.13
N GLY A 46 -16.83 19.09 -3.25
CA GLY A 46 -17.92 18.16 -3.47
C GLY A 46 -17.49 16.88 -4.17
N ILE A 47 -16.28 16.43 -3.92
CA ILE A 47 -15.75 15.12 -4.32
C ILE A 47 -16.21 14.07 -3.31
N ASP A 48 -16.72 12.93 -3.79
CA ASP A 48 -17.10 11.83 -2.92
C ASP A 48 -15.86 11.09 -2.41
N ILE A 49 -14.94 10.73 -3.30
CA ILE A 49 -13.66 10.07 -2.98
C ILE A 49 -12.50 10.74 -3.72
N ALA A 50 -11.44 11.10 -3.01
CA ALA A 50 -10.15 11.45 -3.57
C ALA A 50 -9.17 10.28 -3.39
N HIS A 51 -8.35 10.00 -4.41
CA HIS A 51 -7.33 8.97 -4.41
C HIS A 51 -5.96 9.59 -4.64
N ILE A 52 -5.03 9.43 -3.69
CA ILE A 52 -3.67 9.95 -3.78
C ILE A 52 -2.76 8.85 -4.29
N CYS A 53 -2.21 9.03 -5.50
CA CYS A 53 -1.39 8.05 -6.23
C CYS A 53 -0.04 8.63 -6.67
N THR A 54 0.44 9.61 -5.97
CA THR A 54 1.69 10.35 -6.23
C THR A 54 2.89 9.68 -5.53
N PRO A 55 4.13 10.17 -5.71
CA PRO A 55 5.27 9.70 -4.92
C PRO A 55 5.07 9.85 -3.41
N ASN A 56 5.59 8.89 -2.63
CA ASN A 56 5.32 8.75 -1.19
C ASN A 56 5.52 10.04 -0.38
N PHE A 57 6.60 10.76 -0.62
CA PHE A 57 6.93 12.01 0.10
C PHE A 57 5.91 13.13 -0.09
N THR A 58 5.01 13.03 -1.06
CA THR A 58 3.96 14.03 -1.33
C THR A 58 2.61 13.67 -0.68
N HIS A 59 2.46 12.43 -0.19
CA HIS A 59 1.18 11.90 0.26
C HIS A 59 0.54 12.72 1.36
N PHE A 60 1.30 13.11 2.39
CA PHE A 60 0.76 13.85 3.53
C PHE A 60 0.13 15.19 3.12
N ASP A 61 0.87 16.00 2.36
CA ASP A 61 0.41 17.34 1.98
C ASP A 61 -0.76 17.26 0.99
N LEU A 62 -0.69 16.36 0.01
CA LEU A 62 -1.77 16.19 -0.97
C LEU A 62 -3.03 15.58 -0.34
N ALA A 63 -2.89 14.65 0.62
CA ALA A 63 -4.02 14.14 1.38
C ALA A 63 -4.71 15.23 2.23
N CYS A 64 -3.93 16.12 2.86
CA CYS A 64 -4.47 17.30 3.55
C CYS A 64 -5.22 18.26 2.61
N LYS A 65 -4.71 18.45 1.40
CA LYS A 65 -5.39 19.29 0.39
C LYS A 65 -6.66 18.61 -0.14
N ALA A 66 -6.59 17.31 -0.41
CA ALA A 66 -7.74 16.53 -0.87
C ALA A 66 -8.87 16.50 0.16
N ALA A 67 -8.55 16.43 1.45
CA ALA A 67 -9.53 16.41 2.55
C ALA A 67 -10.42 17.65 2.60
N LYS A 68 -9.94 18.79 2.12
CA LYS A 68 -10.75 20.03 2.04
C LYS A 68 -11.83 19.97 0.95
N ARG A 69 -11.75 18.98 0.05
CA ARG A 69 -12.57 18.88 -1.18
C ARG A 69 -13.40 17.62 -1.24
N SER A 70 -13.07 16.62 -0.42
CA SER A 70 -13.64 15.27 -0.50
C SER A 70 -14.06 14.73 0.87
N ASN A 71 -15.06 13.83 0.84
CA ASN A 71 -15.56 13.17 2.04
C ASN A 71 -14.67 12.01 2.47
N ILE A 72 -14.06 11.33 1.50
CA ILE A 72 -13.16 10.19 1.70
C ILE A 72 -11.85 10.47 0.97
N VAL A 73 -10.72 10.18 1.60
CA VAL A 73 -9.40 10.19 0.98
C VAL A 73 -8.76 8.81 1.12
N LEU A 74 -8.51 8.17 -0.01
CA LEU A 74 -7.73 6.96 -0.11
C LEU A 74 -6.29 7.34 -0.45
N VAL A 75 -5.33 6.87 0.33
CA VAL A 75 -3.91 7.17 0.14
C VAL A 75 -3.19 5.88 -0.25
N GLU A 76 -2.47 5.91 -1.37
CA GLU A 76 -1.66 4.76 -1.76
C GLU A 76 -0.67 4.36 -0.66
N LYS A 77 -0.39 3.05 -0.63
CA LYS A 77 0.63 2.53 0.27
C LYS A 77 2.00 3.19 -0.05
N PRO A 78 2.86 3.38 0.93
CA PRO A 78 2.77 2.97 2.34
C PRO A 78 1.96 3.93 3.22
N GLY A 79 1.13 4.79 2.68
CA GLY A 79 0.46 5.88 3.39
C GLY A 79 1.38 7.10 3.51
N VAL A 80 1.84 7.40 4.72
CA VAL A 80 2.78 8.50 5.01
C VAL A 80 4.05 7.95 5.71
N ALA A 81 5.01 8.81 5.99
CA ALA A 81 6.30 8.38 6.53
C ALA A 81 6.18 7.71 7.91
N THR A 82 5.31 8.21 8.79
CA THR A 82 5.21 7.77 10.18
C THR A 82 3.77 7.66 10.67
N SER A 83 3.55 6.83 11.72
CA SER A 83 2.25 6.74 12.40
C SER A 83 1.84 8.08 13.02
N LYS A 84 2.81 8.87 13.47
CA LYS A 84 2.58 10.22 13.99
C LYS A 84 2.10 11.18 12.89
N GLU A 85 2.62 11.06 11.67
CA GLU A 85 2.10 11.82 10.54
C GLU A 85 0.69 11.36 10.15
N TRP A 86 0.44 10.04 10.13
CA TRP A 86 -0.91 9.54 9.87
C TRP A 86 -1.91 10.05 10.92
N GLN A 87 -1.57 10.01 12.20
CA GLN A 87 -2.42 10.57 13.26
C GLN A 87 -2.63 12.07 13.06
N LYS A 88 -1.58 12.82 12.71
CA LYS A 88 -1.67 14.28 12.43
C LYS A 88 -2.57 14.59 11.22
N LEU A 89 -2.55 13.73 10.18
CA LEU A 89 -3.45 13.84 9.03
C LEU A 89 -4.92 13.73 9.48
N LEU A 90 -5.22 12.74 10.32
CA LEU A 90 -6.56 12.51 10.87
C LEU A 90 -7.02 13.67 11.76
N ASP A 91 -6.15 14.13 12.69
CA ASP A 91 -6.47 15.19 13.65
C ASP A 91 -6.73 16.53 12.96
N ARG A 92 -6.03 16.81 11.86
CA ARG A 92 -6.23 18.04 11.08
C ARG A 92 -7.51 18.06 10.25
N ASN A 93 -8.06 16.89 9.95
CA ASN A 93 -9.18 16.74 9.03
C ASN A 93 -10.28 15.83 9.62
N PRO A 94 -10.87 16.21 10.78
CA PRO A 94 -11.77 15.34 11.56
C PRO A 94 -13.08 14.98 10.83
N ASN A 95 -13.44 15.75 9.80
CA ASN A 95 -14.66 15.53 9.01
C ASN A 95 -14.44 14.67 7.76
N THR A 96 -13.19 14.27 7.48
CA THR A 96 -12.83 13.46 6.32
C THR A 96 -12.46 12.05 6.76
N ARG A 97 -12.92 11.06 6.04
CA ARG A 97 -12.56 9.64 6.23
C ARG A 97 -11.27 9.32 5.48
N PHE A 98 -10.32 8.71 6.16
CA PHE A 98 -9.04 8.30 5.55
C PHE A 98 -8.86 6.81 5.61
N MET A 99 -8.26 6.25 4.57
CA MET A 99 -7.82 4.87 4.53
C MET A 99 -6.57 4.75 3.66
N MET A 100 -5.54 4.08 4.17
CA MET A 100 -4.43 3.61 3.33
C MET A 100 -4.94 2.46 2.45
N VAL A 101 -4.50 2.42 1.20
CA VAL A 101 -4.88 1.37 0.26
C VAL A 101 -4.39 0.00 0.74
N LYS A 102 -5.34 -0.93 0.90
CA LYS A 102 -5.15 -2.33 1.32
C LYS A 102 -5.88 -3.27 0.36
N ASN A 103 -5.64 -3.10 -0.94
CA ASN A 103 -6.34 -3.79 -2.03
C ASN A 103 -6.41 -5.30 -1.88
N ASN A 104 -5.36 -5.93 -1.32
CA ASN A 104 -5.32 -7.39 -1.14
C ASN A 104 -6.37 -7.93 -0.14
N GLN A 105 -6.86 -7.09 0.78
CA GLN A 105 -7.96 -7.44 1.68
C GLN A 105 -9.31 -7.62 0.96
N TYR A 106 -9.40 -7.16 -0.29
CA TYR A 106 -10.62 -7.15 -1.10
C TYR A 106 -10.59 -8.15 -2.26
N ARG A 107 -9.63 -9.09 -2.27
CA ARG A 107 -9.60 -10.17 -3.26
C ARG A 107 -10.83 -11.06 -3.16
N SER A 108 -11.30 -11.61 -4.29
CA SER A 108 -12.49 -12.50 -4.32
C SER A 108 -12.34 -13.75 -3.46
N ASN A 109 -11.13 -14.26 -3.32
CA ASN A 109 -10.80 -15.44 -2.51
C ASN A 109 -10.30 -15.12 -1.09
N ILE A 110 -10.45 -13.88 -0.60
CA ILE A 110 -9.93 -13.48 0.71
C ILE A 110 -10.54 -14.31 1.86
N GLN A 111 -11.83 -14.65 1.79
CA GLN A 111 -12.49 -15.45 2.83
C GLN A 111 -11.95 -16.88 2.89
N GLU A 112 -11.62 -17.45 1.74
CA GLU A 112 -10.96 -18.77 1.66
C GLU A 112 -9.57 -18.72 2.29
N MET A 113 -8.78 -17.69 1.97
CA MET A 113 -7.46 -17.48 2.59
C MET A 113 -7.55 -17.28 4.11
N ILE A 114 -8.53 -16.50 4.59
CA ILE A 114 -8.75 -16.30 6.04
C ILE A 114 -9.09 -17.64 6.72
N ALA A 115 -10.00 -18.42 6.15
CA ALA A 115 -10.38 -19.72 6.72
C ALA A 115 -9.20 -20.71 6.77
N ALA A 116 -8.39 -20.76 5.70
CA ALA A 116 -7.17 -21.56 5.67
C ALA A 116 -6.15 -21.07 6.70
N ALA A 117 -5.92 -19.76 6.77
CA ALA A 117 -4.99 -19.14 7.72
C ALA A 117 -5.42 -19.40 9.18
N HIS A 118 -6.71 -19.34 9.50
CA HIS A 118 -7.19 -19.62 10.86
C HIS A 118 -6.93 -21.08 11.28
N SER A 119 -7.00 -22.01 10.35
CA SER A 119 -6.78 -23.44 10.61
C SER A 119 -5.31 -23.85 10.63
N ALA A 120 -4.44 -23.09 9.96
CA ALA A 120 -3.03 -23.40 9.80
C ALA A 120 -2.22 -23.14 11.08
N LYS A 121 -1.16 -23.92 11.28
CA LYS A 121 -0.14 -23.68 12.30
C LYS A 121 0.95 -22.72 11.79
N VAL A 122 1.22 -22.74 10.50
CA VAL A 122 2.21 -21.88 9.86
C VAL A 122 1.56 -21.15 8.68
N VAL A 123 1.57 -19.84 8.73
CA VAL A 123 1.17 -18.97 7.62
C VAL A 123 2.41 -18.23 7.12
N LYS A 124 2.71 -18.36 5.83
CA LYS A 124 3.81 -17.65 5.18
C LYS A 124 3.26 -16.77 4.08
N CYS A 125 3.69 -15.52 4.04
CA CYS A 125 3.36 -14.59 2.97
C CYS A 125 4.66 -14.17 2.29
N PHE A 126 4.82 -14.52 1.02
CA PHE A 126 5.99 -14.17 0.22
C PHE A 126 5.60 -13.18 -0.87
N TRP A 127 6.40 -12.13 -0.98
CA TRP A 127 6.40 -11.24 -2.12
C TRP A 127 7.83 -11.05 -2.58
N VAL A 128 8.31 -12.07 -3.26
CA VAL A 128 9.69 -12.20 -3.70
C VAL A 128 9.69 -12.12 -5.22
N ASN A 129 10.34 -11.11 -5.76
CA ASN A 129 10.47 -10.88 -7.19
C ASN A 129 11.86 -11.28 -7.66
N ASN A 130 11.97 -11.71 -8.92
CA ASN A 130 13.26 -12.08 -9.52
C ASN A 130 14.11 -10.84 -9.84
N ASP A 131 13.52 -9.85 -10.52
CA ASP A 131 14.25 -8.65 -10.91
C ASP A 131 13.29 -7.45 -11.11
N ARG A 132 12.76 -6.93 -10.02
CA ARG A 132 11.75 -5.86 -10.05
C ARG A 132 12.05 -4.74 -9.07
N ILE A 133 13.29 -4.23 -9.11
CA ILE A 133 13.61 -3.01 -8.38
C ILE A 133 12.90 -1.83 -9.06
N PRO A 134 12.01 -1.10 -8.39
CA PRO A 134 11.28 -0.01 -9.02
C PRO A 134 12.19 1.16 -9.37
N LYS A 135 12.40 1.40 -10.67
CA LYS A 135 13.15 2.55 -11.22
C LYS A 135 14.41 2.86 -10.41
N PRO A 136 15.43 1.99 -10.43
CA PRO A 136 16.65 2.15 -9.63
C PRO A 136 17.30 3.52 -9.85
N GLY A 137 17.72 4.18 -8.77
CA GLY A 137 18.24 5.56 -8.81
C GLY A 137 17.19 6.66 -8.71
N SER A 138 15.89 6.33 -8.81
CA SER A 138 14.81 7.31 -8.70
C SER A 138 14.42 7.59 -7.23
N TRP A 139 13.33 8.35 -7.05
CA TRP A 139 12.74 8.59 -5.73
C TRP A 139 12.34 7.28 -5.02
N PHE A 140 12.00 6.21 -5.76
CA PHE A 140 11.62 4.90 -5.21
C PHE A 140 12.75 4.23 -4.42
N THR A 141 14.00 4.47 -4.81
CA THR A 141 15.18 3.89 -4.17
C THR A 141 15.96 4.92 -3.33
N THR A 142 15.37 6.09 -3.09
CA THR A 142 15.90 7.11 -2.19
C THR A 142 15.12 7.08 -0.88
N LYS A 143 15.76 6.68 0.22
CA LYS A 143 15.13 6.44 1.54
C LYS A 143 14.35 7.65 2.05
N GLU A 144 14.89 8.85 1.88
CA GLU A 144 14.22 10.09 2.31
C GLU A 144 12.88 10.30 1.58
N LEU A 145 12.78 9.89 0.32
CA LEU A 145 11.61 10.11 -0.53
C LEU A 145 10.61 8.94 -0.51
N ALA A 146 11.13 7.71 -0.51
CA ALA A 146 10.32 6.48 -0.50
C ALA A 146 9.97 5.99 0.91
N PHE A 147 10.68 6.49 1.94
CA PHE A 147 10.61 6.09 3.35
C PHE A 147 11.24 4.72 3.65
N GLY A 148 11.74 4.03 2.65
CA GLY A 148 12.35 2.71 2.66
C GLY A 148 12.15 2.01 1.32
N GLY A 149 12.66 0.79 1.19
CA GLY A 149 12.57 -0.02 -0.02
C GLY A 149 11.41 -1.03 0.03
N VAL A 150 11.72 -2.33 -0.02
CA VAL A 150 10.70 -3.39 0.06
C VAL A 150 9.86 -3.31 1.32
N SER A 151 10.41 -2.80 2.41
CA SER A 151 9.70 -2.56 3.66
C SER A 151 8.53 -1.57 3.49
N ARG A 152 8.62 -0.65 2.55
CA ARG A 152 7.57 0.34 2.27
C ARG A 152 6.76 0.03 1.01
N ASP A 153 7.35 -0.69 0.08
CA ASP A 153 6.67 -1.07 -1.16
C ASP A 153 5.80 -2.31 -0.99
N LEU A 154 6.34 -3.39 -0.44
CA LEU A 154 5.69 -4.71 -0.42
C LEU A 154 5.13 -5.12 0.95
N LEU A 155 5.83 -4.82 2.05
CA LEU A 155 5.37 -5.20 3.39
C LEU A 155 3.99 -4.63 3.79
N PRO A 156 3.56 -3.41 3.41
CA PRO A 156 2.21 -2.94 3.71
C PRO A 156 1.12 -3.89 3.23
N HIS A 157 1.30 -4.51 2.06
CA HIS A 157 0.38 -5.52 1.53
C HIS A 157 0.32 -6.78 2.39
N MET A 158 1.49 -7.27 2.84
CA MET A 158 1.57 -8.47 3.67
C MET A 158 1.09 -8.23 5.10
N LEU A 159 1.41 -7.08 5.69
CA LEU A 159 0.90 -6.69 7.00
C LEU A 159 -0.61 -6.50 6.98
N SER A 160 -1.17 -5.97 5.89
CA SER A 160 -2.62 -5.85 5.73
C SER A 160 -3.31 -7.22 5.65
N LEU A 161 -2.70 -8.21 5.00
CA LEU A 161 -3.19 -9.59 5.01
C LEU A 161 -3.04 -10.25 6.38
N TYR A 162 -1.91 -10.00 7.09
CA TYR A 162 -1.73 -10.48 8.46
C TYR A 162 -2.86 -10.03 9.38
N GLN A 163 -3.31 -8.78 9.28
CA GLN A 163 -4.45 -8.29 10.05
C GLN A 163 -5.74 -9.08 9.79
N MET A 164 -5.93 -9.59 8.57
CA MET A 164 -7.07 -10.46 8.23
C MET A 164 -6.90 -11.88 8.74
N PHE A 165 -5.67 -12.37 8.83
CA PHE A 165 -5.37 -13.75 9.20
C PHE A 165 -5.23 -13.97 10.71
N ASN A 166 -4.92 -12.92 11.46
CA ASN A 166 -4.73 -12.98 12.90
C ASN A 166 -5.72 -12.06 13.64
N PRO A 167 -6.74 -12.60 14.33
CA PRO A 167 -7.68 -11.79 15.10
C PRO A 167 -7.00 -11.00 16.25
N ASN A 168 -5.83 -11.46 16.72
CA ASN A 168 -5.06 -10.84 17.79
C ASN A 168 -3.95 -9.90 17.25
N TRP A 169 -4.01 -9.48 15.99
CA TRP A 169 -2.97 -8.67 15.34
C TRP A 169 -2.57 -7.41 16.12
N ARG A 170 -3.50 -6.86 16.93
CA ARG A 170 -3.26 -5.66 17.73
C ARG A 170 -2.21 -5.85 18.83
N THR A 171 -2.16 -7.04 19.40
CA THR A 171 -1.34 -7.36 20.58
C THR A 171 -0.16 -8.28 20.28
N THR A 172 -0.17 -8.99 19.15
CA THR A 172 0.92 -9.90 18.79
C THR A 172 2.17 -9.10 18.41
N GLU A 173 3.30 -9.47 19.02
CA GLU A 173 4.58 -8.82 18.76
C GLU A 173 5.45 -9.64 17.81
N ARG A 174 6.34 -8.94 17.10
CA ARG A 174 7.32 -9.56 16.23
C ARG A 174 8.41 -10.24 17.03
N THR A 175 8.82 -11.43 16.58
CA THR A 175 9.91 -12.20 17.18
C THR A 175 11.20 -12.14 16.39
N ILE A 176 11.11 -11.86 15.07
CA ILE A 176 12.26 -11.66 14.17
C ILE A 176 11.96 -10.48 13.26
N VAL A 177 12.98 -9.66 13.03
CA VAL A 177 12.99 -8.56 12.07
C VAL A 177 14.37 -8.54 11.41
N GLU A 178 14.39 -8.66 10.10
CA GLU A 178 15.58 -8.50 9.27
C GLU A 178 15.17 -7.66 8.07
N CYS A 179 15.79 -6.48 7.89
CA CYS A 179 15.62 -5.67 6.70
C CYS A 179 16.99 -5.16 6.29
N GLU A 180 17.43 -5.50 5.09
CA GLU A 180 18.80 -5.31 4.61
C GLU A 180 18.80 -4.73 3.20
N GLN A 181 19.85 -3.99 2.90
CA GLN A 181 20.25 -3.61 1.55
C GLN A 181 21.33 -4.59 1.09
N HIS A 182 21.05 -5.37 0.05
CA HIS A 182 21.98 -6.34 -0.51
C HIS A 182 22.72 -5.84 -1.75
N PHE A 183 22.14 -4.85 -2.46
CA PHE A 183 22.67 -4.34 -3.72
C PHE A 183 23.07 -2.87 -3.60
N GLU A 184 24.10 -2.50 -4.35
CA GLU A 184 24.44 -1.12 -4.66
C GLU A 184 23.94 -0.76 -6.07
N LEU A 185 23.72 0.54 -6.34
CA LEU A 185 23.17 0.98 -7.62
C LEU A 185 23.96 0.51 -8.84
N ASP A 186 25.29 0.51 -8.75
CA ASP A 186 26.19 0.09 -9.82
C ASP A 186 26.17 -1.43 -10.11
N GLN A 187 25.61 -2.24 -9.21
CA GLN A 187 25.39 -3.68 -9.38
C GLN A 187 24.06 -3.99 -10.10
N ILE A 188 23.20 -2.97 -10.28
CA ILE A 188 21.91 -3.14 -10.95
C ILE A 188 22.08 -2.73 -12.41
N THR A 189 22.17 -3.73 -13.29
CA THR A 189 22.42 -3.51 -14.73
C THR A 189 21.16 -3.45 -15.57
N ASP A 190 20.06 -4.00 -15.06
CA ASP A 190 18.73 -4.01 -15.68
C ASP A 190 17.64 -4.06 -14.60
N SER A 191 16.43 -3.74 -14.98
CA SER A 191 15.24 -3.86 -14.14
C SER A 191 13.99 -3.97 -15.01
N ASP A 192 13.16 -4.96 -14.71
CA ASP A 192 11.85 -5.15 -15.36
C ASP A 192 10.82 -4.06 -14.98
N TYR A 193 11.17 -3.16 -14.05
CA TYR A 193 10.24 -2.17 -13.50
C TYR A 193 10.72 -0.72 -13.66
N GLY A 194 11.16 -0.38 -14.87
CA GLY A 194 11.50 0.97 -15.30
C GLY A 194 13.00 1.21 -15.46
N ASP A 195 13.34 2.35 -16.06
CA ASP A 195 14.70 2.72 -16.39
C ASP A 195 15.55 2.99 -15.14
N ILE A 196 16.85 2.69 -15.23
CA ILE A 196 17.85 2.96 -14.20
C ILE A 196 18.38 4.38 -14.39
N ASP A 197 18.39 5.17 -13.32
CA ASP A 197 19.17 6.42 -13.28
C ASP A 197 20.52 6.13 -12.63
N PRO A 198 21.61 6.04 -13.39
CA PRO A 198 22.92 5.68 -12.87
C PRO A 198 23.56 6.79 -11.98
N ASN A 199 22.98 8.00 -11.99
CA ASN A 199 23.44 9.12 -11.16
C ASN A 199 22.54 9.35 -9.94
N GLY A 200 21.54 8.49 -9.75
CA GLY A 200 20.59 8.60 -8.66
C GLY A 200 21.09 7.99 -7.35
N THR A 201 20.14 7.71 -6.45
CA THR A 201 20.42 7.17 -5.11
C THR A 201 19.77 5.80 -4.94
N TYR A 202 20.51 4.87 -4.31
CA TYR A 202 20.01 3.57 -3.86
C TYR A 202 20.49 3.33 -2.43
N ASP A 203 19.68 3.73 -1.46
CA ASP A 203 19.98 3.67 -0.01
C ASP A 203 18.84 3.07 0.80
N VAL A 204 18.12 2.13 0.19
CA VAL A 204 16.93 1.47 0.74
C VAL A 204 17.13 -0.03 0.90
N ASP A 205 16.32 -0.64 1.76
CA ASP A 205 16.27 -2.09 1.91
C ASP A 205 15.66 -2.75 0.65
N ASP A 206 16.29 -3.80 0.14
CA ASP A 206 15.81 -4.64 -0.97
C ASP A 206 15.39 -6.04 -0.54
N PHE A 207 15.65 -6.38 0.72
CA PHE A 207 15.19 -7.59 1.40
C PHE A 207 14.59 -7.25 2.76
N CYS A 208 13.47 -7.89 3.12
CA CYS A 208 12.89 -7.79 4.46
C CYS A 208 12.21 -9.09 4.86
N PHE A 209 12.50 -9.58 6.07
CA PHE A 209 11.87 -10.74 6.67
C PHE A 209 11.30 -10.39 8.04
N LEU A 210 10.04 -10.75 8.27
CA LEU A 210 9.36 -10.58 9.55
C LEU A 210 8.76 -11.90 10.01
N ARG A 211 8.80 -12.15 11.33
CA ARG A 211 8.13 -13.28 11.95
C ARG A 211 7.35 -12.85 13.20
N TYR A 212 6.16 -13.38 13.32
CA TYR A 212 5.28 -13.27 14.48
C TYR A 212 5.01 -14.68 15.01
N ASN A 213 5.09 -14.84 16.33
CA ASN A 213 4.73 -16.09 16.99
C ASN A 213 3.57 -15.81 17.95
N GLU A 214 2.57 -16.66 17.92
CA GLU A 214 1.42 -16.61 18.81
C GLU A 214 1.06 -18.04 19.23
N ASP A 215 1.27 -18.38 20.51
CA ASP A 215 1.06 -19.74 21.02
C ASP A 215 1.67 -20.82 20.12
N ASN A 216 0.80 -21.56 19.42
CA ASN A 216 1.18 -22.62 18.51
C ASN A 216 1.15 -22.21 17.03
N LYS A 217 1.01 -20.91 16.72
CA LYS A 217 0.91 -20.39 15.37
C LYS A 217 2.10 -19.49 15.02
N VAL A 218 2.60 -19.66 13.82
CA VAL A 218 3.66 -18.81 13.24
C VAL A 218 3.10 -18.09 12.03
N PHE A 219 3.29 -16.79 11.98
CA PHE A 219 3.18 -16.01 10.74
C PHE A 219 4.56 -15.49 10.36
N ALA A 220 4.95 -15.69 9.10
CA ALA A 220 6.18 -15.16 8.55
C ALA A 220 5.93 -14.48 7.22
N CYS A 221 6.62 -13.38 6.94
CA CYS A 221 6.59 -12.78 5.62
C CYS A 221 8.00 -12.41 5.15
N ALA A 222 8.24 -12.55 3.85
CA ALA A 222 9.47 -12.12 3.19
C ALA A 222 9.13 -11.30 1.95
N ALA A 223 9.78 -10.15 1.85
CA ALA A 223 9.72 -9.24 0.71
C ALA A 223 11.12 -9.10 0.12
N GLU A 224 11.22 -9.20 -1.20
CA GLU A 224 12.48 -9.05 -1.91
C GLU A 224 12.24 -8.54 -3.33
N TRP A 225 13.02 -7.55 -3.76
CA TRP A 225 12.90 -7.01 -5.11
C TRP A 225 13.72 -7.78 -6.15
N ARG A 226 14.83 -8.39 -5.75
CA ARG A 226 15.77 -9.07 -6.65
C ARG A 226 16.27 -10.39 -6.08
N SER A 227 15.43 -11.40 -6.18
CA SER A 227 15.75 -12.74 -5.71
C SER A 227 16.58 -13.53 -6.73
N MET A 228 17.58 -14.23 -6.25
CA MET A 228 18.41 -15.15 -7.06
C MET A 228 17.71 -16.49 -7.35
N VAL A 229 16.55 -16.75 -6.74
CA VAL A 229 15.84 -18.04 -6.84
C VAL A 229 14.52 -17.96 -7.62
N GLY A 230 14.22 -16.79 -8.19
CA GLY A 230 13.01 -16.56 -8.98
C GLY A 230 11.81 -16.03 -8.18
N ASP A 231 10.70 -15.80 -8.88
CA ASP A 231 9.49 -15.23 -8.30
C ASP A 231 8.77 -16.18 -7.34
N ASN A 232 8.38 -15.67 -6.17
CA ASN A 232 7.46 -16.34 -5.27
C ASN A 232 6.50 -15.32 -4.63
N ILE A 233 5.31 -15.17 -5.22
CA ILE A 233 4.30 -14.22 -4.76
C ILE A 233 3.06 -15.02 -4.36
N ALA A 234 2.98 -15.41 -3.08
CA ALA A 234 1.92 -16.28 -2.58
C ALA A 234 1.77 -16.22 -1.06
N VAL A 235 0.58 -16.62 -0.60
CA VAL A 235 0.32 -17.01 0.79
C VAL A 235 0.30 -18.53 0.89
N TYR A 236 0.97 -19.07 1.88
CA TYR A 236 0.97 -20.49 2.24
C TYR A 236 0.34 -20.64 3.63
N CYS A 237 -0.65 -21.52 3.74
CA CYS A 237 -1.29 -21.90 5.00
C CYS A 237 -1.03 -23.41 5.20
N ASP A 238 -0.02 -23.77 5.98
CA ASP A 238 0.59 -25.10 6.00
C ASP A 238 0.91 -25.55 4.57
N ASP A 239 0.23 -26.58 4.03
CA ASP A 239 0.46 -27.13 2.68
C ASP A 239 -0.40 -26.43 1.59
N ALA A 240 -1.38 -25.61 1.96
CA ALA A 240 -2.23 -24.89 1.01
C ALA A 240 -1.50 -23.67 0.46
N ARG A 241 -1.60 -23.42 -0.86
CA ARG A 241 -0.97 -22.27 -1.54
C ARG A 241 -2.01 -21.41 -2.25
N PHE A 242 -1.97 -20.13 -1.98
CA PHE A 242 -2.75 -19.09 -2.65
C PHE A 242 -1.82 -18.13 -3.38
N GLY A 243 -1.82 -18.16 -4.71
CA GLY A 243 -1.05 -17.20 -5.52
C GLY A 243 -1.61 -15.78 -5.33
N LEU A 244 -0.76 -14.81 -5.03
CA LEU A 244 -1.16 -13.42 -4.94
C LEU A 244 -1.14 -12.75 -6.32
N GLY A 245 -0.10 -12.94 -7.13
CA GLY A 245 0.05 -12.34 -8.44
C GLY A 245 -0.28 -10.84 -8.46
N LEU A 246 -0.57 -10.29 -9.64
CA LEU A 246 -1.13 -8.95 -9.74
C LEU A 246 -2.51 -8.92 -9.06
N CYS A 247 -2.78 -7.85 -8.30
CA CYS A 247 -4.09 -7.69 -7.69
C CYS A 247 -5.13 -7.42 -8.79
N PRO A 248 -6.20 -8.20 -8.88
CA PRO A 248 -7.20 -8.01 -9.92
C PRO A 248 -7.99 -6.70 -9.73
N GLU A 249 -8.39 -6.07 -10.83
CA GLU A 249 -9.10 -4.77 -10.82
C GLU A 249 -10.38 -4.80 -9.96
N ASP A 250 -11.09 -5.91 -9.93
CA ASP A 250 -12.30 -6.08 -9.13
C ASP A 250 -12.04 -6.03 -7.62
N ALA A 251 -10.81 -6.27 -7.15
CA ALA A 251 -10.44 -6.06 -5.75
C ALA A 251 -10.36 -4.57 -5.40
N TYR A 252 -9.80 -3.77 -6.29
CA TYR A 252 -9.80 -2.30 -6.13
C TYR A 252 -11.23 -1.73 -6.19
N GLU A 253 -12.04 -2.22 -7.12
CA GLU A 253 -13.45 -1.83 -7.22
C GLU A 253 -14.22 -2.16 -5.94
N ARG A 254 -14.04 -3.38 -5.38
CA ARG A 254 -14.65 -3.76 -4.08
C ARG A 254 -14.18 -2.87 -2.94
N MET A 255 -12.89 -2.54 -2.87
CA MET A 255 -12.34 -1.62 -1.87
C MET A 255 -13.03 -0.25 -1.94
N ILE A 256 -13.11 0.34 -3.13
CA ILE A 256 -13.75 1.63 -3.37
C ILE A 256 -15.22 1.60 -2.97
N LYS A 257 -15.97 0.58 -3.43
CA LYS A 257 -17.38 0.41 -3.09
C LYS A 257 -17.61 0.24 -1.60
N THR A 258 -16.74 -0.52 -0.92
CA THR A 258 -16.81 -0.72 0.53
C THR A 258 -16.56 0.58 1.27
N ALA A 259 -15.52 1.34 0.91
CA ALA A 259 -15.24 2.64 1.52
C ALA A 259 -16.42 3.60 1.34
N HIS A 260 -16.96 3.71 0.12
CA HIS A 260 -18.08 4.60 -0.16
C HIS A 260 -19.37 4.19 0.56
N SER A 261 -19.72 2.91 0.55
CA SER A 261 -20.95 2.41 1.20
C SER A 261 -20.93 2.55 2.73
N ASN A 262 -19.75 2.61 3.33
CA ASN A 262 -19.57 2.78 4.78
C ASN A 262 -19.29 4.22 5.22
N ILE A 263 -19.54 5.24 4.38
CA ILE A 263 -19.17 6.62 4.69
C ILE A 263 -19.71 7.11 6.03
N LEU A 264 -20.92 6.67 6.42
CA LEU A 264 -21.58 7.00 7.68
C LEU A 264 -21.35 5.96 8.80
N ASN A 265 -20.57 4.92 8.55
CA ASN A 265 -20.32 3.85 9.51
C ASN A 265 -19.05 4.14 10.31
N ASP A 266 -19.20 4.76 11.47
CA ASP A 266 -18.06 5.14 12.34
C ASP A 266 -17.26 3.93 12.82
N GLU A 267 -17.89 2.77 13.05
CA GLU A 267 -17.21 1.55 13.48
C GLU A 267 -16.21 1.09 12.40
N PHE A 268 -16.66 1.04 11.14
CA PHE A 268 -15.80 0.71 10.00
C PHE A 268 -14.58 1.64 9.92
N TRP A 269 -14.79 2.95 10.03
CA TRP A 269 -13.69 3.92 9.90
C TRP A 269 -12.75 3.92 11.10
N ASN A 270 -13.24 3.65 12.31
CA ASN A 270 -12.41 3.45 13.49
C ASN A 270 -11.51 2.21 13.32
N GLU A 271 -12.05 1.12 12.78
CA GLU A 271 -11.25 -0.07 12.48
C GLU A 271 -10.18 0.22 11.40
N GLN A 272 -10.55 0.89 10.30
CA GLN A 272 -9.57 1.29 9.28
C GLN A 272 -8.45 2.16 9.87
N LYS A 273 -8.79 3.13 10.70
CA LYS A 273 -7.81 3.96 11.42
C LYS A 273 -6.85 3.14 12.26
N GLU A 274 -7.35 2.20 13.06
CA GLU A 274 -6.51 1.33 13.89
C GLU A 274 -5.58 0.46 13.04
N MET A 275 -6.10 -0.12 11.96
CA MET A 275 -5.33 -0.95 11.03
C MET A 275 -4.19 -0.15 10.40
N ASP A 276 -4.49 1.04 9.91
CA ASP A 276 -3.51 1.91 9.25
C ASP A 276 -2.43 2.38 10.23
N LEU A 277 -2.82 2.84 11.43
CA LEU A 277 -1.87 3.24 12.47
C LEU A 277 -0.95 2.09 12.88
N TRP A 278 -1.50 0.88 13.03
CA TRP A 278 -0.71 -0.29 13.38
C TRP A 278 0.31 -0.63 12.28
N ILE A 279 -0.08 -0.60 11.00
CA ILE A 279 0.85 -0.84 9.89
C ILE A 279 1.97 0.19 9.92
N HIS A 280 1.67 1.49 10.03
CA HIS A 280 2.69 2.54 10.12
C HIS A 280 3.65 2.31 11.31
N GLN A 281 3.12 1.99 12.50
CA GLN A 281 3.94 1.68 13.67
C GLN A 281 4.88 0.49 13.46
N LYS A 282 4.41 -0.56 12.76
CA LYS A 282 5.25 -1.72 12.47
C LYS A 282 6.33 -1.40 11.42
N LEU A 283 6.02 -0.55 10.46
CA LEU A 283 6.99 -0.10 9.45
C LEU A 283 8.05 0.86 10.02
N GLU A 284 7.73 1.71 10.98
CA GLU A 284 8.67 2.64 11.61
C GLU A 284 9.79 1.96 12.40
N THR A 285 9.60 0.73 12.79
CA THR A 285 10.54 -0.03 13.62
C THR A 285 11.37 -1.05 12.81
N LEU A 286 11.44 -0.84 11.48
CA LEU A 286 12.27 -1.61 10.53
C LEU A 286 13.60 -0.91 10.22
#